data_f55fe9cb58a23006cec5a4fad2364032
#
_entry.id   f55fe9cb58a23006cec5a4fad2364032
#
_cell.length_a   1.000
_cell.length_b   1.000
_cell.length_c   1.000
_cell.angle_alpha   90.00
_cell.angle_beta   90.00
_cell.angle_gamma   90.00
#
_symmetry.space_group_name_H-M   'P 1'
#
loop_
_entity.id
_entity.type
_entity.pdbx_description
1 polymer ?
#
loop_
_entity_poly.entity_id
_entity_poly.type
_entity_poly.pdbx_seq_one_letter_code
_entity_poly.pdbx_strand_id
1 'polypeptide(L)'
;LALGPTQCNRANLGELSQKYESSGRADAVGEEKHRLNGVQTHTSFSWGFHQISTDKGPNLDKPSKMDEFIAFLRDSKVHSSAGFDDELNAAGGAVAGATSKTGAFGNTWRRLAKDTAFQQAQKDFIRESHYDAAVRQVKKATGIDVCDPQQGMSVGVQEALYSTAVQHGPGIYKDKNGKLVNNGATGIFQKALKRTGKWNETTQEYSGTQQELIDAIYDERIKPAGKGADGIYVKGSGDELQYWRGSGVNHDNIYQALIDEKADNQGLDQLDETVTDLASWRNLSDLDNPFEGA
;
A
#
# COMPACT_ATOMS: atom_id res chain seq x y z
N LEU A 1 0.23 -1.00 -23.25
CA LEU A 1 -1.20 -0.92 -23.53
C LEU A 1 -1.81 -0.14 -22.38
N ALA A 2 -2.10 1.15 -22.59
CA ALA A 2 -2.84 1.97 -21.63
C ALA A 2 -4.22 1.30 -21.44
N LEU A 3 -4.52 0.92 -20.21
CA LEU A 3 -5.88 0.53 -19.86
C LEU A 3 -6.77 1.76 -20.06
N GLY A 4 -7.86 1.60 -20.80
CA GLY A 4 -8.87 2.65 -20.97
C GLY A 4 -9.41 3.11 -19.60
N PRO A 5 -10.21 4.17 -19.58
CA PRO A 5 -10.76 4.71 -18.34
C PRO A 5 -11.66 3.67 -17.68
N THR A 6 -11.10 2.95 -16.73
CA THR A 6 -11.79 1.98 -15.88
C THR A 6 -12.35 2.70 -14.66
N GLN A 7 -13.38 2.16 -14.03
CA GLN A 7 -13.92 2.71 -12.76
C GLN A 7 -12.90 2.83 -11.64
N CYS A 8 -11.75 2.18 -11.76
CA CYS A 8 -10.60 2.35 -10.88
C CYS A 8 -9.89 3.71 -11.01
N ASN A 9 -10.35 4.60 -11.87
CA ASN A 9 -9.85 5.98 -12.03
C ASN A 9 -10.54 6.98 -11.08
N ARG A 10 -10.95 6.55 -9.90
CA ARG A 10 -11.51 7.48 -8.91
C ARG A 10 -10.38 8.39 -8.40
N ALA A 11 -10.65 9.69 -8.38
CA ALA A 11 -9.68 10.71 -7.97
C ALA A 11 -9.14 10.49 -6.54
N ASN A 12 -9.94 9.85 -5.69
CA ASN A 12 -9.67 9.67 -4.26
C ASN A 12 -9.19 8.25 -3.90
N LEU A 13 -8.96 7.38 -4.88
CA LEU A 13 -8.48 6.02 -4.61
C LEU A 13 -7.08 6.07 -3.97
N GLY A 14 -6.92 5.39 -2.85
CA GLY A 14 -5.68 5.35 -2.07
C GLY A 14 -5.56 6.46 -1.01
N GLU A 15 -6.53 7.37 -0.87
CA GLU A 15 -6.50 8.42 0.17
C GLU A 15 -6.57 7.80 1.57
N LEU A 16 -7.36 6.75 1.74
CA LEU A 16 -7.43 6.04 3.00
C LEU A 16 -6.08 5.38 3.35
N SER A 17 -5.45 4.70 2.38
CA SER A 17 -4.10 4.15 2.57
C SER A 17 -3.09 5.23 2.95
N GLN A 18 -3.13 6.41 2.32
CA GLN A 18 -2.26 7.55 2.67
C GLN A 18 -2.44 8.02 4.12
N LYS A 19 -3.70 8.03 4.62
CA LYS A 19 -4.00 8.39 6.00
C LYS A 19 -3.22 7.51 6.99
N TYR A 20 -3.21 6.19 6.76
CA TYR A 20 -2.55 5.23 7.65
C TYR A 20 -1.04 5.13 7.45
N GLU A 21 -0.53 5.41 6.25
CA GLU A 21 0.91 5.36 5.95
C GLU A 21 1.69 6.58 6.42
N SER A 22 1.12 7.77 6.26
CA SER A 22 1.86 9.03 6.43
C SER A 22 1.03 10.14 7.07
N SER A 23 -0.14 9.83 7.63
CA SER A 23 -1.13 10.83 8.06
C SER A 23 -1.51 11.79 6.92
N GLY A 24 -1.56 11.30 5.67
CA GLY A 24 -1.89 12.09 4.48
C GLY A 24 -0.84 13.12 4.09
N ARG A 25 0.43 12.99 4.50
CA ARG A 25 1.48 13.99 4.29
C ARG A 25 2.42 13.61 3.14
N ALA A 26 2.48 14.46 2.12
CA ALA A 26 3.39 14.31 0.98
C ALA A 26 4.88 14.50 1.35
N ASP A 27 5.15 15.20 2.44
CA ASP A 27 6.50 15.49 2.96
C ASP A 27 6.95 14.53 4.07
N ALA A 28 6.12 13.54 4.41
CA ALA A 28 6.42 12.59 5.46
C ALA A 28 7.74 11.84 5.18
N VAL A 29 8.46 11.54 6.25
CA VAL A 29 9.72 10.77 6.20
C VAL A 29 9.70 9.75 7.32
N GLY A 30 9.64 8.47 6.95
CA GLY A 30 9.82 7.34 7.84
C GLY A 30 11.30 6.97 7.99
N GLU A 31 11.67 6.44 9.14
CA GLU A 31 13.00 5.89 9.40
C GLU A 31 12.88 4.41 9.72
N GLU A 32 13.49 3.56 8.91
CA GLU A 32 13.49 2.12 9.08
C GLU A 32 14.86 1.64 9.56
N LYS A 33 14.89 0.97 10.71
CA LYS A 33 16.09 0.38 11.29
C LYS A 33 16.11 -1.12 11.01
N HIS A 34 16.92 -1.52 10.04
CA HIS A 34 17.05 -2.93 9.66
C HIS A 34 17.93 -3.66 10.64
N ARG A 35 17.47 -4.84 11.09
CA ARG A 35 18.19 -5.67 12.06
C ARG A 35 18.34 -7.10 11.55
N LEU A 36 19.52 -7.65 11.70
CA LEU A 36 19.80 -9.08 11.47
C LEU A 36 20.20 -9.71 12.80
N ASN A 37 19.50 -10.73 13.26
CA ASN A 37 19.74 -11.39 14.55
C ASN A 37 19.80 -10.41 15.74
N GLY A 38 18.93 -9.38 15.73
CA GLY A 38 18.87 -8.37 16.78
C GLY A 38 19.90 -7.23 16.66
N VAL A 39 20.87 -7.35 15.77
CA VAL A 39 21.89 -6.31 15.52
C VAL A 39 21.44 -5.40 14.39
N GLN A 40 21.45 -4.08 14.63
CA GLN A 40 21.15 -3.11 13.58
C GLN A 40 22.22 -3.16 12.50
N THR A 41 21.82 -3.45 11.26
CA THR A 41 22.69 -3.56 10.09
C THR A 41 22.81 -2.26 9.32
N HIS A 42 21.68 -1.60 9.10
CA HIS A 42 21.62 -0.31 8.43
C HIS A 42 20.31 0.42 8.78
N THR A 43 20.26 1.67 8.41
CA THR A 43 19.04 2.50 8.44
C THR A 43 18.71 2.90 7.01
N SER A 44 17.44 2.86 6.65
CA SER A 44 16.92 3.45 5.42
C SER A 44 15.82 4.46 5.72
N PHE A 45 15.40 5.23 4.73
CA PHE A 45 14.31 6.17 4.85
C PHE A 45 13.26 5.89 3.80
N SER A 46 12.02 6.17 4.16
CA SER A 46 10.86 6.14 3.27
C SER A 46 10.24 7.53 3.20
N TRP A 47 9.69 7.89 2.05
CA TRP A 47 9.33 9.26 1.71
C TRP A 47 7.92 9.37 1.13
N GLY A 48 7.20 10.41 1.54
CA GLY A 48 5.94 10.81 0.93
C GLY A 48 4.71 10.06 1.42
N PHE A 49 3.61 10.23 0.70
CA PHE A 49 2.30 9.71 1.07
C PHE A 49 2.27 8.22 1.38
N HIS A 50 3.01 7.42 0.64
CA HIS A 50 3.02 5.96 0.71
C HIS A 50 4.39 5.40 1.10
N GLN A 51 5.19 6.21 1.78
CA GLN A 51 6.48 5.78 2.32
C GLN A 51 7.34 5.06 1.26
N ILE A 52 7.61 5.75 0.13
CA ILE A 52 8.46 5.23 -0.96
C ILE A 52 9.85 4.94 -0.42
N SER A 53 10.19 3.66 -0.29
CA SER A 53 11.40 3.21 0.40
C SER A 53 12.66 3.42 -0.43
N THR A 54 13.73 3.83 0.23
CA THR A 54 15.09 3.86 -0.32
C THR A 54 15.85 2.56 -0.08
N ASP A 55 15.28 1.60 0.65
CA ASP A 55 15.91 0.30 0.87
C ASP A 55 15.90 -0.56 -0.40
N LYS A 56 17.04 -1.15 -0.70
CA LYS A 56 17.23 -2.12 -1.79
C LYS A 56 16.97 -3.57 -1.36
N GLY A 57 16.67 -3.78 -0.08
CA GLY A 57 16.53 -5.11 0.47
C GLY A 57 17.84 -5.92 0.39
N PRO A 58 17.75 -7.24 0.38
CA PRO A 58 18.94 -8.12 0.33
C PRO A 58 19.64 -8.13 -1.04
N ASN A 59 19.02 -7.62 -2.08
CA ASN A 59 19.58 -7.59 -3.43
C ASN A 59 19.97 -6.16 -3.81
N LEU A 60 21.20 -5.79 -3.50
CA LEU A 60 21.74 -4.45 -3.72
C LEU A 60 21.83 -4.05 -5.22
N ASP A 61 21.77 -5.02 -6.12
CA ASP A 61 21.80 -4.77 -7.57
C ASP A 61 20.43 -4.34 -8.12
N LYS A 62 19.36 -4.52 -7.35
CA LYS A 62 18.03 -4.04 -7.73
C LYS A 62 17.84 -2.57 -7.36
N PRO A 63 17.08 -1.83 -8.17
CA PRO A 63 16.67 -0.48 -7.79
C PRO A 63 15.81 -0.52 -6.53
N SER A 64 15.94 0.49 -5.67
CA SER A 64 14.98 0.75 -4.60
C SER A 64 13.67 1.31 -5.19
N LYS A 65 12.62 1.35 -4.37
CA LYS A 65 11.37 2.01 -4.80
C LYS A 65 11.56 3.51 -5.11
N MET A 66 12.50 4.15 -4.42
CA MET A 66 12.87 5.54 -4.72
C MET A 66 13.60 5.65 -6.08
N ASP A 67 14.49 4.72 -6.43
CA ASP A 67 15.10 4.68 -7.77
C ASP A 67 14.02 4.51 -8.86
N GLU A 68 13.05 3.61 -8.63
CA GLU A 68 11.92 3.39 -9.53
C GLU A 68 11.03 4.65 -9.64
N PHE A 69 10.78 5.36 -8.54
CA PHE A 69 10.01 6.61 -8.56
C PHE A 69 10.72 7.72 -9.36
N ILE A 70 12.01 7.91 -9.14
CA ILE A 70 12.79 8.90 -9.90
C ILE A 70 12.77 8.56 -11.40
N ALA A 71 12.91 7.28 -11.75
CA ALA A 71 12.77 6.83 -13.14
C ALA A 71 11.35 7.07 -13.69
N PHE A 72 10.32 6.83 -12.91
CA PHE A 72 8.93 7.12 -13.27
C PHE A 72 8.71 8.61 -13.56
N LEU A 73 9.26 9.51 -12.74
CA LEU A 73 9.18 10.96 -12.97
C LEU A 73 9.78 11.36 -14.33
N ARG A 74 10.93 10.76 -14.70
CA ARG A 74 11.62 11.00 -15.96
C ARG A 74 10.86 10.45 -17.16
N ASP A 75 10.34 9.21 -17.03
CA ASP A 75 9.82 8.44 -18.16
C ASP A 75 8.30 8.61 -18.37
N SER A 76 7.60 9.18 -17.38
CA SER A 76 6.17 9.43 -17.44
C SER A 76 5.83 10.54 -18.44
N LYS A 77 4.90 10.27 -19.34
CA LYS A 77 4.40 11.28 -20.30
C LYS A 77 3.72 12.47 -19.61
N VAL A 78 3.26 12.31 -18.38
CA VAL A 78 2.54 13.35 -17.62
C VAL A 78 3.50 14.18 -16.78
N HIS A 79 4.56 13.56 -16.22
CA HIS A 79 5.40 14.18 -15.19
C HIS A 79 6.79 14.58 -15.69
N SER A 80 7.27 14.04 -16.81
CA SER A 80 8.63 14.27 -17.31
C SER A 80 8.96 15.72 -17.65
N SER A 81 7.96 16.54 -17.98
CA SER A 81 8.20 17.96 -18.29
C SER A 81 8.39 18.84 -17.05
N ALA A 82 8.15 18.34 -15.86
CA ALA A 82 8.24 19.11 -14.62
C ALA A 82 9.67 19.20 -14.04
N GLY A 83 10.60 18.33 -14.51
CA GLY A 83 12.00 18.34 -14.07
C GLY A 83 12.22 17.87 -12.62
N PHE A 84 11.26 17.22 -12.01
CA PHE A 84 11.36 16.73 -10.62
C PHE A 84 12.46 15.69 -10.44
N ASP A 85 12.65 14.81 -11.42
CA ASP A 85 13.72 13.81 -11.43
C ASP A 85 15.11 14.46 -11.49
N ASP A 86 15.30 15.50 -12.30
CA ASP A 86 16.55 16.25 -12.37
C ASP A 86 16.89 16.89 -11.02
N GLU A 87 15.89 17.50 -10.36
CA GLU A 87 16.09 18.11 -9.05
C GLU A 87 16.43 17.09 -7.96
N LEU A 88 15.76 15.95 -7.93
CA LEU A 88 16.06 14.87 -6.99
C LEU A 88 17.44 14.25 -7.26
N ASN A 89 17.80 14.07 -8.52
CA ASN A 89 19.12 13.57 -8.91
C ASN A 89 20.24 14.56 -8.56
N ALA A 90 20.04 15.85 -8.81
CA ALA A 90 20.98 16.90 -8.40
C ALA A 90 21.17 16.96 -6.87
N ALA A 91 20.17 16.56 -6.10
CA ALA A 91 20.24 16.43 -4.64
C ALA A 91 20.88 15.11 -4.16
N GLY A 92 21.39 14.28 -5.07
CA GLY A 92 22.08 13.02 -4.79
C GLY A 92 21.22 11.77 -4.97
N GLY A 93 20.00 11.90 -5.49
CA GLY A 93 19.12 10.79 -5.83
C GLY A 93 18.74 9.90 -4.66
N ALA A 94 18.30 8.68 -4.95
CA ALA A 94 17.87 7.69 -3.96
C ALA A 94 18.96 7.37 -2.92
N VAL A 95 20.24 7.40 -3.31
CA VAL A 95 21.38 7.15 -2.42
C VAL A 95 21.45 8.19 -1.31
N ALA A 96 21.33 9.48 -1.64
CA ALA A 96 21.30 10.55 -0.64
C ALA A 96 20.04 10.47 0.24
N GLY A 97 18.89 10.12 -0.36
CA GLY A 97 17.64 9.86 0.37
C GLY A 97 17.74 8.70 1.37
N ALA A 98 18.60 7.73 1.11
CA ALA A 98 18.84 6.59 2.00
C ALA A 98 19.74 6.94 3.20
N THR A 99 20.51 8.03 3.13
CA THR A 99 21.53 8.35 4.15
C THR A 99 21.09 9.39 5.15
N SER A 100 20.17 10.29 4.79
CA SER A 100 19.78 11.39 5.67
C SER A 100 18.42 11.98 5.34
N LYS A 101 17.60 12.15 6.36
CA LYS A 101 16.33 12.89 6.27
C LYS A 101 16.49 14.41 6.22
N THR A 102 17.67 14.95 6.54
CA THR A 102 17.92 16.40 6.63
C THR A 102 18.93 16.94 5.62
N GLY A 103 19.51 16.08 4.78
CA GLY A 103 20.46 16.44 3.72
C GLY A 103 19.81 17.16 2.54
N ALA A 104 20.60 17.35 1.46
CA ALA A 104 20.14 18.00 0.23
C ALA A 104 18.88 17.35 -0.33
N PHE A 105 18.84 16.01 -0.38
CA PHE A 105 17.68 15.25 -0.84
C PHE A 105 16.44 15.55 -0.01
N GLY A 106 16.54 15.47 1.34
CA GLY A 106 15.40 15.72 2.22
C GLY A 106 14.86 17.17 2.13
N ASN A 107 15.73 18.13 1.92
CA ASN A 107 15.32 19.53 1.72
C ASN A 107 14.61 19.71 0.38
N THR A 108 15.15 19.10 -0.69
CA THR A 108 14.54 19.10 -2.03
C THR A 108 13.19 18.43 -1.99
N TRP A 109 13.08 17.23 -1.38
CA TRP A 109 11.82 16.53 -1.23
C TRP A 109 10.74 17.37 -0.55
N ARG A 110 11.03 17.96 0.62
CA ARG A 110 10.06 18.80 1.35
C ARG A 110 9.63 20.02 0.59
N ARG A 111 10.51 20.57 -0.26
CA ARG A 111 10.15 21.68 -1.13
C ARG A 111 9.22 21.22 -2.25
N LEU A 112 9.56 20.13 -2.93
CA LEU A 112 8.75 19.54 -4.00
C LEU A 112 7.40 19.03 -3.49
N ALA A 113 7.36 18.50 -2.28
CA ALA A 113 6.12 18.01 -1.66
C ALA A 113 5.04 19.10 -1.44
N LYS A 114 5.41 20.39 -1.58
CA LYS A 114 4.44 21.50 -1.58
C LYS A 114 3.82 21.74 -2.96
N ASP A 115 4.39 21.17 -4.01
CA ASP A 115 3.89 21.26 -5.37
C ASP A 115 2.81 20.17 -5.61
N THR A 116 1.64 20.59 -6.04
CA THR A 116 0.51 19.68 -6.30
C THR A 116 0.79 18.68 -7.42
N ALA A 117 1.60 19.06 -8.42
CA ALA A 117 1.98 18.14 -9.49
C ALA A 117 2.95 17.06 -8.98
N PHE A 118 3.86 17.40 -8.05
CA PHE A 118 4.71 16.40 -7.40
C PHE A 118 3.92 15.48 -6.47
N GLN A 119 2.92 16.02 -5.75
CA GLN A 119 2.00 15.22 -4.95
C GLN A 119 1.22 14.23 -5.83
N GLN A 120 0.71 14.70 -6.97
CA GLN A 120 0.01 13.83 -7.92
C GLN A 120 0.96 12.76 -8.49
N ALA A 121 2.21 13.10 -8.79
CA ALA A 121 3.19 12.14 -9.26
C ALA A 121 3.47 11.01 -8.24
N GLN A 122 3.53 11.32 -6.95
CA GLN A 122 3.64 10.29 -5.90
C GLN A 122 2.43 9.32 -5.93
N LYS A 123 1.22 9.86 -6.04
CA LYS A 123 -0.02 9.05 -6.10
C LYS A 123 -0.05 8.18 -7.35
N ASP A 124 0.27 8.74 -8.51
CA ASP A 124 0.27 8.04 -9.80
C ASP A 124 1.29 6.91 -9.84
N PHE A 125 2.49 7.14 -9.28
CA PHE A 125 3.52 6.11 -9.18
C PHE A 125 3.05 4.89 -8.36
N ILE A 126 2.52 5.13 -7.18
CA ILE A 126 2.05 4.03 -6.32
C ILE A 126 0.85 3.33 -6.95
N ARG A 127 -0.06 4.09 -7.55
CA ARG A 127 -1.18 3.51 -8.27
C ARG A 127 -0.71 2.59 -9.38
N GLU A 128 0.18 3.05 -10.26
CA GLU A 128 0.66 2.26 -11.42
C GLU A 128 1.48 1.04 -10.97
N SER A 129 2.42 1.25 -10.04
CA SER A 129 3.37 0.22 -9.63
C SER A 129 2.79 -0.82 -8.67
N HIS A 130 1.79 -0.47 -7.87
CA HIS A 130 1.20 -1.35 -6.86
C HIS A 130 -0.25 -1.72 -7.19
N TYR A 131 -1.15 -0.75 -7.24
CA TYR A 131 -2.57 -1.04 -7.38
C TYR A 131 -2.95 -1.61 -8.75
N ASP A 132 -2.62 -0.92 -9.83
CA ASP A 132 -2.96 -1.38 -11.19
C ASP A 132 -2.28 -2.73 -11.50
N ALA A 133 -1.09 -2.95 -10.94
CA ALA A 133 -0.42 -4.24 -11.03
C ALA A 133 -1.17 -5.33 -10.25
N ALA A 134 -1.67 -5.03 -9.04
CA ALA A 134 -2.48 -5.96 -8.24
C ALA A 134 -3.80 -6.29 -8.94
N VAL A 135 -4.52 -5.28 -9.47
CA VAL A 135 -5.77 -5.48 -10.23
C VAL A 135 -5.57 -6.46 -11.38
N ARG A 136 -4.54 -6.23 -12.21
CA ARG A 136 -4.23 -7.14 -13.33
C ARG A 136 -3.94 -8.57 -12.85
N GLN A 137 -3.21 -8.72 -11.76
CA GLN A 137 -2.84 -10.04 -11.24
C GLN A 137 -4.01 -10.74 -10.55
N VAL A 138 -4.86 -10.00 -9.80
CA VAL A 138 -6.11 -10.53 -9.23
C VAL A 138 -7.01 -11.04 -10.34
N LYS A 139 -7.26 -10.23 -11.37
CA LYS A 139 -8.06 -10.65 -12.53
C LYS A 139 -7.51 -11.93 -13.19
N LYS A 140 -6.19 -11.99 -13.41
CA LYS A 140 -5.55 -13.18 -13.97
C LYS A 140 -5.70 -14.42 -13.08
N ALA A 141 -5.63 -14.25 -11.76
CA ALA A 141 -5.59 -15.35 -10.80
C ALA A 141 -6.98 -15.83 -10.37
N THR A 142 -7.99 -14.97 -10.43
CA THR A 142 -9.33 -15.25 -9.89
C THR A 142 -10.45 -15.07 -10.89
N GLY A 143 -10.19 -14.44 -12.05
CA GLY A 143 -11.21 -14.01 -13.00
C GLY A 143 -11.95 -12.73 -12.60
N ILE A 144 -11.79 -12.28 -11.35
CA ILE A 144 -12.46 -11.08 -10.84
C ILE A 144 -11.70 -9.83 -11.28
N ASP A 145 -12.39 -8.95 -11.99
CA ASP A 145 -11.92 -7.61 -12.29
C ASP A 145 -12.54 -6.62 -11.29
N VAL A 146 -11.78 -6.24 -10.28
CA VAL A 146 -12.24 -5.32 -9.24
C VAL A 146 -12.62 -3.93 -9.78
N CYS A 147 -12.25 -3.64 -11.02
CA CYS A 147 -12.52 -2.38 -11.71
C CYS A 147 -13.69 -2.47 -12.70
N ASP A 148 -14.25 -3.66 -12.89
CA ASP A 148 -15.37 -3.86 -13.79
C ASP A 148 -16.68 -3.48 -13.06
N PRO A 149 -17.40 -2.45 -13.55
CA PRO A 149 -18.68 -2.07 -12.98
C PRO A 149 -19.72 -3.18 -12.98
N GLN A 150 -19.60 -4.13 -13.91
CA GLN A 150 -20.55 -5.24 -14.02
C GLN A 150 -20.29 -6.33 -12.96
N GLN A 151 -19.09 -6.38 -12.41
CA GLN A 151 -18.76 -7.31 -11.33
C GLN A 151 -19.05 -6.71 -9.94
N GLY A 152 -19.43 -5.45 -9.87
CA GLY A 152 -19.99 -4.81 -8.67
C GLY A 152 -19.03 -4.72 -7.48
N MET A 153 -17.71 -4.70 -7.70
CA MET A 153 -16.78 -4.51 -6.60
C MET A 153 -16.82 -3.07 -6.08
N SER A 154 -17.09 -2.95 -4.79
CA SER A 154 -17.25 -1.65 -4.13
C SER A 154 -15.96 -0.87 -3.99
N VAL A 155 -16.10 0.41 -3.63
CA VAL A 155 -14.96 1.27 -3.30
C VAL A 155 -14.17 0.72 -2.12
N GLY A 156 -14.85 0.21 -1.09
CA GLY A 156 -14.20 -0.39 0.07
C GLY A 156 -13.31 -1.57 -0.29
N VAL A 157 -13.75 -2.45 -1.20
CA VAL A 157 -12.91 -3.57 -1.71
C VAL A 157 -11.73 -3.04 -2.53
N GLN A 158 -11.94 -2.01 -3.35
CA GLN A 158 -10.86 -1.39 -4.13
C GLN A 158 -9.79 -0.76 -3.22
N GLU A 159 -10.21 -0.01 -2.18
CA GLU A 159 -9.30 0.57 -1.18
C GLU A 159 -8.58 -0.52 -0.37
N ALA A 160 -9.27 -1.57 0.06
CA ALA A 160 -8.66 -2.68 0.77
C ALA A 160 -7.60 -3.39 -0.09
N LEU A 161 -7.85 -3.56 -1.40
CA LEU A 161 -6.85 -4.08 -2.33
C LEU A 161 -5.70 -3.11 -2.54
N TYR A 162 -5.99 -1.80 -2.64
CA TYR A 162 -4.98 -0.75 -2.78
C TYR A 162 -4.01 -0.76 -1.59
N SER A 163 -4.53 -0.64 -0.37
CA SER A 163 -3.74 -0.68 0.85
C SER A 163 -2.93 -1.98 0.96
N THR A 164 -3.57 -3.13 0.66
CA THR A 164 -2.87 -4.41 0.66
C THR A 164 -1.73 -4.44 -0.36
N ALA A 165 -1.90 -3.83 -1.54
CA ALA A 165 -0.86 -3.78 -2.56
C ALA A 165 0.31 -2.86 -2.16
N VAL A 166 0.03 -1.76 -1.48
CA VAL A 166 1.06 -0.86 -0.93
C VAL A 166 1.91 -1.59 0.10
N GLN A 167 1.29 -2.28 1.05
CA GLN A 167 1.99 -2.95 2.17
C GLN A 167 2.71 -4.24 1.76
N HIS A 168 2.11 -5.06 0.92
CA HIS A 168 2.58 -6.41 0.61
C HIS A 168 3.12 -6.55 -0.82
N GLY A 169 3.09 -5.47 -1.60
CA GLY A 169 3.34 -5.51 -3.04
C GLY A 169 2.19 -6.19 -3.81
N PRO A 170 2.15 -6.01 -5.15
CA PRO A 170 0.98 -6.38 -5.95
C PRO A 170 0.82 -7.88 -6.17
N GLY A 171 1.91 -8.64 -6.09
CA GLY A 171 2.02 -9.94 -6.77
C GLY A 171 1.92 -11.17 -5.91
N ILE A 172 2.33 -12.24 -6.55
CA ILE A 172 2.60 -13.54 -5.96
C ILE A 172 4.11 -13.74 -6.01
N TYR A 173 4.74 -13.96 -4.86
CA TYR A 173 6.18 -14.07 -4.76
C TYR A 173 6.63 -15.54 -4.71
N LYS A 174 7.90 -15.77 -5.07
CA LYS A 174 8.58 -17.05 -4.87
C LYS A 174 9.52 -16.93 -3.68
N ASP A 175 9.55 -17.97 -2.84
CA ASP A 175 10.56 -18.08 -1.78
C ASP A 175 11.95 -18.39 -2.39
N LYS A 176 12.95 -18.47 -1.52
CA LYS A 176 14.34 -18.80 -1.89
C LYS A 176 14.51 -20.16 -2.61
N ASN A 177 13.50 -21.04 -2.51
CA ASN A 177 13.47 -22.34 -3.15
C ASN A 177 12.66 -22.34 -4.46
N GLY A 178 12.17 -21.16 -4.89
CA GLY A 178 11.33 -21.01 -6.07
C GLY A 178 9.86 -21.41 -5.87
N LYS A 179 9.45 -21.78 -4.65
CA LYS A 179 8.07 -22.11 -4.32
C LYS A 179 7.25 -20.81 -4.27
N LEU A 180 6.08 -20.85 -4.89
CA LEU A 180 5.13 -19.72 -4.84
C LEU A 180 4.70 -19.46 -3.40
N VAL A 181 4.96 -18.25 -2.93
CA VAL A 181 4.52 -17.75 -1.62
C VAL A 181 3.48 -16.67 -1.89
N ASN A 182 2.24 -16.97 -1.53
CA ASN A 182 1.12 -16.07 -1.77
C ASN A 182 1.01 -15.03 -0.65
N ASN A 183 1.99 -14.14 -0.52
CA ASN A 183 1.98 -13.08 0.50
C ASN A 183 1.83 -11.67 -0.07
N GLY A 184 1.75 -11.48 -1.37
CA GLY A 184 1.37 -10.21 -1.96
C GLY A 184 -0.15 -10.03 -2.03
N ALA A 185 -0.60 -8.85 -2.44
CA ALA A 185 -2.02 -8.49 -2.50
C ALA A 185 -2.87 -9.51 -3.28
N THR A 186 -2.38 -9.99 -4.42
CA THR A 186 -3.06 -11.03 -5.20
C THR A 186 -3.27 -12.31 -4.39
N GLY A 187 -2.25 -12.75 -3.67
CA GLY A 187 -2.35 -13.97 -2.86
C GLY A 187 -3.27 -13.80 -1.66
N ILE A 188 -3.24 -12.65 -1.01
CA ILE A 188 -4.15 -12.30 0.09
C ILE A 188 -5.59 -12.28 -0.41
N PHE A 189 -5.86 -11.62 -1.53
CA PHE A 189 -7.18 -11.54 -2.14
C PHE A 189 -7.74 -12.93 -2.52
N GLN A 190 -6.92 -13.80 -3.12
CA GLN A 190 -7.33 -15.18 -3.41
C GLN A 190 -7.69 -15.97 -2.15
N LYS A 191 -6.89 -15.84 -1.09
CA LYS A 191 -7.16 -16.49 0.19
C LYS A 191 -8.44 -15.96 0.82
N ALA A 192 -8.66 -14.64 0.75
CA ALA A 192 -9.87 -14.00 1.24
C ALA A 192 -11.12 -14.53 0.51
N LEU A 193 -11.10 -14.62 -0.80
CA LEU A 193 -12.19 -15.21 -1.58
C LEU A 193 -12.50 -16.65 -1.15
N LYS A 194 -11.47 -17.48 -1.02
CA LYS A 194 -11.64 -18.88 -0.57
C LYS A 194 -12.18 -18.97 0.85
N ARG A 195 -11.74 -18.08 1.73
CA ARG A 195 -12.16 -18.04 3.13
C ARG A 195 -13.63 -17.73 3.29
N THR A 196 -14.21 -16.85 2.45
CA THR A 196 -15.65 -16.57 2.49
C THR A 196 -16.51 -17.79 2.13
N GLY A 197 -15.95 -18.78 1.41
CA GLY A 197 -16.70 -19.93 0.88
C GLY A 197 -17.72 -19.58 -0.19
N LYS A 198 -17.74 -18.33 -0.66
CA LYS A 198 -18.73 -17.78 -1.61
C LYS A 198 -18.15 -17.48 -3.01
N TRP A 199 -16.91 -17.88 -3.24
CA TRP A 199 -16.26 -17.78 -4.53
C TRP A 199 -16.25 -19.14 -5.24
N ASN A 200 -16.82 -19.15 -6.43
CA ASN A 200 -16.79 -20.30 -7.32
C ASN A 200 -15.60 -20.21 -8.29
N GLU A 201 -14.58 -21.04 -8.08
CA GLU A 201 -13.38 -21.05 -8.94
C GLU A 201 -13.68 -21.43 -10.40
N THR A 202 -14.73 -22.22 -10.65
CA THR A 202 -15.08 -22.67 -12.01
C THR A 202 -15.77 -21.59 -12.82
N THR A 203 -16.76 -20.90 -12.22
CA THR A 203 -17.47 -19.80 -12.90
C THR A 203 -16.79 -18.45 -12.70
N GLN A 204 -15.81 -18.38 -11.80
CA GLN A 204 -15.10 -17.15 -11.42
C GLN A 204 -16.05 -16.05 -10.86
N GLU A 205 -17.10 -16.47 -10.19
CA GLU A 205 -18.13 -15.59 -9.62
C GLU A 205 -18.03 -15.56 -8.10
N TYR A 206 -18.21 -14.39 -7.53
CA TYR A 206 -18.30 -14.16 -6.09
C TYR A 206 -19.75 -13.81 -5.73
N SER A 207 -20.37 -14.60 -4.85
CA SER A 207 -21.77 -14.46 -4.43
C SER A 207 -21.93 -13.90 -3.01
N GLY A 208 -20.84 -13.51 -2.35
CA GLY A 208 -20.84 -12.92 -1.01
C GLY A 208 -21.08 -11.41 -1.04
N THR A 209 -21.22 -10.84 0.16
CA THR A 209 -21.28 -9.38 0.32
C THR A 209 -19.88 -8.77 0.24
N GLN A 210 -19.80 -7.49 -0.10
CA GLN A 210 -18.53 -6.75 -0.14
C GLN A 210 -17.91 -6.66 1.26
N GLN A 211 -18.74 -6.50 2.30
CA GLN A 211 -18.33 -6.50 3.70
C GLN A 211 -17.60 -7.79 4.09
N GLU A 212 -18.15 -8.95 3.71
CA GLU A 212 -17.52 -10.25 3.97
C GLU A 212 -16.17 -10.36 3.28
N LEU A 213 -16.04 -9.80 2.08
CA LEU A 213 -14.77 -9.83 1.36
C LEU A 213 -13.73 -8.89 2.00
N ILE A 214 -14.13 -7.68 2.41
CA ILE A 214 -13.27 -6.76 3.16
C ILE A 214 -12.81 -7.41 4.46
N ASP A 215 -13.73 -7.99 5.24
CA ASP A 215 -13.41 -8.75 6.45
C ASP A 215 -12.35 -9.82 6.19
N ALA A 216 -12.57 -10.61 5.14
CA ALA A 216 -11.68 -11.71 4.82
C ALA A 216 -10.29 -11.21 4.34
N ILE A 217 -10.20 -10.08 3.62
CA ILE A 217 -8.93 -9.47 3.21
C ILE A 217 -8.13 -9.05 4.46
N TYR A 218 -8.75 -8.31 5.38
CA TYR A 218 -8.07 -7.87 6.60
C TYR A 218 -7.74 -9.03 7.54
N ASP A 219 -8.61 -10.03 7.63
CA ASP A 219 -8.31 -11.24 8.37
C ASP A 219 -7.08 -12.00 7.81
N GLU A 220 -6.91 -12.04 6.49
CA GLU A 220 -5.70 -12.64 5.90
C GLU A 220 -4.45 -11.77 6.13
N ARG A 221 -4.58 -10.45 6.18
CA ARG A 221 -3.50 -9.51 6.52
C ARG A 221 -3.10 -9.64 8.00
N ILE A 222 -4.07 -9.68 8.89
CA ILE A 222 -3.88 -9.65 10.35
C ILE A 222 -3.55 -11.04 10.91
N LYS A 223 -3.84 -12.14 10.21
CA LYS A 223 -3.78 -13.52 10.70
C LYS A 223 -2.76 -13.68 11.81
N PRO A 224 -3.19 -13.68 13.09
CA PRO A 224 -2.27 -13.93 14.18
C PRO A 224 -1.84 -15.39 14.12
N ALA A 225 -0.58 -15.63 14.15
CA ALA A 225 -0.06 -16.98 14.30
C ALA A 225 -0.10 -17.44 15.76
N GLY A 226 -1.20 -17.34 16.41
CA GLY A 226 -1.34 -17.72 17.81
C GLY A 226 -0.62 -16.76 18.78
N LYS A 227 -1.10 -16.70 20.01
CA LYS A 227 -0.41 -16.02 21.10
C LYS A 227 0.73 -16.93 21.60
N GLY A 228 1.95 -16.42 21.71
CA GLY A 228 3.00 -17.05 22.47
C GLY A 228 2.66 -17.12 23.96
N ALA A 229 3.41 -17.90 24.71
CA ALA A 229 3.21 -18.07 26.16
C ALA A 229 3.30 -16.74 26.96
N ASP A 230 3.88 -15.71 26.36
CA ASP A 230 4.03 -14.35 26.89
C ASP A 230 2.90 -13.40 26.49
N GLY A 231 1.88 -13.88 25.79
CA GLY A 231 0.78 -13.06 25.29
C GLY A 231 1.13 -12.20 24.09
N ILE A 232 2.39 -12.21 23.64
CA ILE A 232 2.88 -11.52 22.45
C ILE A 232 2.58 -12.39 21.22
N TYR A 233 2.11 -11.77 20.14
CA TYR A 233 1.84 -12.49 18.90
C TYR A 233 3.12 -13.14 18.37
N VAL A 234 3.16 -14.49 18.35
CA VAL A 234 4.30 -15.24 17.86
C VAL A 234 4.16 -15.44 16.36
N LYS A 235 5.32 -15.40 15.71
CA LYS A 235 5.59 -15.66 14.32
C LYS A 235 4.61 -16.64 13.66
N GLY A 236 3.71 -16.12 12.87
CA GLY A 236 2.81 -16.87 12.02
C GLY A 236 2.89 -16.38 10.60
N SER A 237 2.08 -16.97 9.77
CA SER A 237 2.01 -16.67 8.35
C SER A 237 1.28 -15.37 8.01
N GLY A 238 0.89 -14.59 8.99
CA GLY A 238 0.33 -13.25 8.84
C GLY A 238 1.48 -12.26 8.63
N ASP A 239 1.66 -11.82 7.39
CA ASP A 239 2.91 -11.23 6.94
C ASP A 239 3.15 -9.84 7.53
N GLU A 240 2.12 -9.09 7.82
CA GLU A 240 2.23 -7.72 8.32
C GLU A 240 2.78 -7.67 9.76
N LEU A 241 2.29 -8.53 10.64
CA LEU A 241 2.81 -8.63 12.01
C LEU A 241 4.25 -9.15 12.06
N GLN A 242 4.70 -9.94 11.08
CA GLN A 242 6.09 -10.37 10.97
C GLN A 242 7.02 -9.26 10.51
N TYR A 243 6.59 -8.47 9.54
CA TYR A 243 7.36 -7.36 8.99
C TYR A 243 7.69 -6.33 10.06
N TRP A 244 6.73 -5.96 10.87
CA TRP A 244 6.88 -4.92 11.88
C TRP A 244 7.64 -5.34 13.15
N ARG A 245 7.77 -6.64 13.42
CA ARG A 245 8.56 -7.14 14.56
C ARG A 245 10.03 -6.70 14.53
N GLY A 246 10.60 -6.48 13.36
CA GLY A 246 11.97 -6.00 13.19
C GLY A 246 12.15 -4.50 13.40
N SER A 247 11.09 -3.72 13.33
CA SER A 247 11.14 -2.25 13.29
C SER A 247 11.12 -1.57 14.66
N GLY A 248 10.84 -2.31 15.75
CA GLY A 248 10.70 -1.74 17.10
C GLY A 248 9.41 -0.94 17.31
N VAL A 249 8.46 -1.04 16.39
CA VAL A 249 7.14 -0.40 16.49
C VAL A 249 6.26 -1.18 17.47
N ASN A 250 5.39 -0.49 18.21
CA ASN A 250 4.45 -1.12 19.11
C ASN A 250 3.38 -1.89 18.30
N HIS A 251 3.36 -3.21 18.46
CA HIS A 251 2.46 -4.11 17.72
C HIS A 251 0.98 -3.83 17.96
N ASP A 252 0.62 -3.36 19.14
CA ASP A 252 -0.76 -3.05 19.48
C ASP A 252 -1.27 -1.87 18.64
N ASN A 253 -0.42 -0.88 18.37
CA ASN A 253 -0.78 0.26 17.53
C ASN A 253 -1.01 -0.13 16.07
N ILE A 254 -0.19 -1.05 15.54
CA ILE A 254 -0.35 -1.53 14.14
C ILE A 254 -1.62 -2.37 14.02
N TYR A 255 -1.84 -3.27 14.97
CA TYR A 255 -3.06 -4.06 14.98
C TYR A 255 -4.30 -3.17 15.06
N GLN A 256 -4.29 -2.14 15.91
CA GLN A 256 -5.39 -1.20 16.01
C GLN A 256 -5.56 -0.39 14.71
N ALA A 257 -4.47 0.10 14.12
CA ALA A 257 -4.53 0.81 12.84
C ALA A 257 -5.15 -0.04 11.71
N LEU A 258 -4.85 -1.35 11.65
CA LEU A 258 -5.47 -2.26 10.69
C LEU A 258 -6.95 -2.50 10.96
N ILE A 259 -7.36 -2.55 12.23
CA ILE A 259 -8.79 -2.65 12.62
C ILE A 259 -9.53 -1.37 12.22
N ASP A 260 -8.93 -0.22 12.47
CA ASP A 260 -9.52 1.09 12.14
C ASP A 260 -9.59 1.27 10.62
N GLU A 261 -8.54 0.92 9.88
CA GLU A 261 -8.54 0.94 8.42
C GLU A 261 -9.60 0.01 7.83
N LYS A 262 -9.77 -1.19 8.42
CA LYS A 262 -10.83 -2.11 8.06
C LYS A 262 -12.21 -1.51 8.27
N ALA A 263 -12.44 -0.88 9.42
CA ALA A 263 -13.72 -0.24 9.75
C ALA A 263 -14.02 0.94 8.79
N ASP A 264 -13.01 1.74 8.48
CA ASP A 264 -13.13 2.83 7.51
C ASP A 264 -13.48 2.30 6.11
N ASN A 265 -12.84 1.21 5.66
CA ASN A 265 -13.18 0.58 4.37
C ASN A 265 -14.59 0.02 4.32
N GLN A 266 -15.07 -0.54 5.43
CA GLN A 266 -16.44 -1.01 5.54
C GLN A 266 -17.44 0.15 5.54
N GLY A 267 -17.08 1.28 6.15
CA GLY A 267 -17.85 2.51 6.10
C GLY A 267 -17.97 3.07 4.68
N LEU A 268 -16.89 3.02 3.90
CA LEU A 268 -16.89 3.42 2.49
C LEU A 268 -17.84 2.56 1.65
N ASP A 269 -17.88 1.26 1.92
CA ASP A 269 -18.77 0.31 1.25
C ASP A 269 -20.24 0.65 1.49
N GLN A 270 -20.60 0.94 2.74
CA GLN A 270 -21.98 1.34 3.11
C GLN A 270 -22.39 2.66 2.48
N LEU A 271 -21.45 3.59 2.32
CA LEU A 271 -21.72 4.88 1.66
C LEU A 271 -21.92 4.73 0.15
N ASP A 272 -21.17 3.83 -0.50
CA ASP A 272 -21.28 3.57 -1.95
C ASP A 272 -22.66 3.00 -2.30
N GLU A 273 -23.27 2.22 -1.40
CA GLU A 273 -24.63 1.71 -1.57
C GLU A 273 -25.72 2.81 -1.43
N THR A 274 -25.42 3.88 -0.70
CA THR A 274 -26.41 4.91 -0.33
C THR A 274 -26.25 6.22 -1.09
N VAL A 275 -25.13 6.48 -1.72
CA VAL A 275 -24.75 7.80 -2.26
C VAL A 275 -24.19 7.71 -3.66
N THR A 276 -24.97 8.19 -4.62
CA THR A 276 -24.54 8.42 -6.01
C THR A 276 -23.73 9.73 -6.18
N ASP A 277 -23.49 10.48 -5.11
CA ASP A 277 -22.85 11.80 -5.17
C ASP A 277 -21.51 11.84 -4.42
N LEU A 278 -20.43 12.00 -5.17
CA LEU A 278 -19.02 12.08 -4.72
C LEU A 278 -18.72 13.26 -3.78
N ALA A 279 -19.64 14.22 -3.63
CA ALA A 279 -19.43 15.41 -2.79
C ALA A 279 -19.45 15.11 -1.29
N SER A 280 -20.07 14.01 -0.87
CA SER A 280 -20.19 13.63 0.55
C SER A 280 -18.91 12.99 1.14
N TRP A 281 -18.00 12.52 0.29
CA TRP A 281 -16.73 11.88 0.71
C TRP A 281 -15.73 12.83 1.35
N ARG A 282 -15.84 14.13 1.05
CA ARG A 282 -14.94 15.15 1.63
C ARG A 282 -15.08 15.33 3.13
N ASN A 283 -16.16 14.85 3.73
CA ASN A 283 -16.42 15.00 5.16
C ASN A 283 -15.81 13.87 6.03
N LEU A 284 -15.31 12.78 5.42
CA LEU A 284 -14.64 11.71 6.17
C LEU A 284 -13.17 12.03 6.51
N SER A 285 -12.57 13.00 5.82
CA SER A 285 -11.21 13.48 6.15
C SER A 285 -11.13 14.25 7.47
N ASP A 286 -12.27 14.62 8.05
CA ASP A 286 -12.36 15.38 9.32
C ASP A 286 -12.53 14.46 10.55
N LEU A 287 -12.49 13.14 10.36
CA LEU A 287 -12.46 12.22 11.49
C LEU A 287 -11.08 12.32 12.16
N ASP A 288 -11.09 12.66 13.43
CA ASP A 288 -9.92 12.91 14.27
C ASP A 288 -8.78 11.92 14.04
N ASN A 289 -7.60 12.43 13.72
CA ASN A 289 -6.38 11.65 13.54
C ASN A 289 -5.94 11.08 14.90
N PRO A 290 -5.98 9.77 15.14
CA PRO A 290 -5.60 9.17 16.43
C PRO A 290 -4.10 9.29 16.74
N PHE A 291 -3.30 9.87 15.84
CA PHE A 291 -1.85 10.02 15.98
C PHE A 291 -1.37 11.45 16.30
N GLU A 292 -2.27 12.43 16.53
CA GLU A 292 -1.91 13.74 17.06
C GLU A 292 -1.70 13.66 18.57
N GLY A 293 -0.60 13.10 19.03
CA GLY A 293 -0.29 13.07 20.46
C GLY A 293 0.80 12.10 20.91
N ALA A 294 1.62 11.58 20.02
CA ALA A 294 2.77 10.74 20.38
C ALA A 294 4.09 11.36 19.93
#